data_798abd5648d2591394d0ecbeb085ac2c
#
_entry.id   798abd5648d2591394d0ecbeb085ac2c
#
_cell.length_a   1.000
_cell.length_b   1.000
_cell.length_c   1.000
_cell.angle_alpha   90.00
_cell.angle_beta   90.00
_cell.angle_gamma   90.00
#
_symmetry.space_group_name_H-M   'P 1'
#
loop_
_entity.id
_entity.type
_entity.pdbx_description
1 polymer ?
#
loop_
_entity_poly.entity_id
_entity_poly.type
_entity_poly.pdbx_seq_one_letter_code
_entity_poly.pdbx_strand_id
1 'polypeptide(L)'
;MPARRSLTLYAALLFAAVAALVVSAVGFYLYRSVEEAMLRRSDVMVAGRVEHFRNLLRDNLTLAELKARPRLFENMLGNEQDILLLGQPGEAPIVAVNPRHERLPSLRVVAAGQALNPSVVHAALTHDGIPMRVLAAEVLVGGREPLQITAAHLLLGETRMLAQYRDRVIAAVLLAFLGTALLGWLVLRHGLRPLRTLAAKAAEIHPTSLDTRLDVAAAPAELQQVAQSFNAMLERLDDGYQRLQQFSADLAHEIRTPIGSLMGHGQVALRQPRSNEEYQALIASNQEELERIARMVESILFLARADDVRAAVERSRLDLGEELRRQAEYFEGLAEERGLSLDVQV
;
A
#
# COMPACT_ATOMS: atom_id res chain seq x y z
N MET A 1 -13.61 10.64 19.20
CA MET A 1 -13.09 9.33 18.73
C MET A 1 -12.36 9.57 17.44
N PRO A 2 -11.08 9.22 17.29
CA PRO A 2 -10.39 9.38 16.03
C PRO A 2 -11.04 8.45 15.00
N ALA A 3 -11.42 9.02 13.86
CA ALA A 3 -12.01 8.28 12.74
C ALA A 3 -11.07 7.12 12.38
N ARG A 4 -11.51 5.88 12.53
CA ARG A 4 -10.76 4.69 12.11
C ARG A 4 -10.50 4.80 10.61
N ARG A 5 -9.27 5.18 10.26
CA ARG A 5 -8.86 5.31 8.86
C ARG A 5 -9.05 3.94 8.19
N SER A 6 -9.94 3.89 7.21
CA SER A 6 -10.17 2.67 6.44
C SER A 6 -8.90 2.30 5.68
N LEU A 7 -8.31 1.16 6.00
CA LEU A 7 -7.10 0.64 5.32
C LEU A 7 -7.33 0.54 3.80
N THR A 8 -8.55 0.20 3.39
CA THR A 8 -8.94 0.11 1.98
C THR A 8 -8.88 1.45 1.27
N LEU A 9 -9.35 2.53 1.92
CA LEU A 9 -9.30 3.87 1.36
C LEU A 9 -7.86 4.37 1.27
N TYR A 10 -7.07 4.15 2.32
CA TYR A 10 -5.67 4.55 2.33
C TYR A 10 -4.86 3.87 1.23
N ALA A 11 -5.00 2.54 1.07
CA ALA A 11 -4.33 1.79 0.03
C ALA A 11 -4.77 2.24 -1.38
N ALA A 12 -6.08 2.44 -1.60
CA ALA A 12 -6.60 2.91 -2.88
C ALA A 12 -6.04 4.30 -3.26
N LEU A 13 -5.97 5.23 -2.29
CA LEU A 13 -5.39 6.56 -2.51
C LEU A 13 -3.88 6.50 -2.77
N LEU A 14 -3.16 5.61 -2.10
CA LEU A 14 -1.72 5.42 -2.32
C LEU A 14 -1.45 4.91 -3.74
N PHE A 15 -2.19 3.90 -4.21
CA PHE A 15 -2.08 3.41 -5.59
C PHE A 15 -2.45 4.50 -6.61
N ALA A 16 -3.50 5.28 -6.33
CA ALA A 16 -3.90 6.39 -7.18
C ALA A 16 -2.81 7.49 -7.25
N ALA A 17 -2.17 7.80 -6.12
CA ALA A 17 -1.07 8.76 -6.08
C ALA A 17 0.14 8.28 -6.88
N VAL A 18 0.51 7.01 -6.77
CA VAL A 18 1.59 6.41 -7.57
C VAL A 18 1.26 6.44 -9.06
N ALA A 19 0.05 6.06 -9.44
CA ALA A 19 -0.40 6.12 -10.84
C ALA A 19 -0.36 7.55 -11.39
N ALA A 20 -0.87 8.53 -10.63
CA ALA A 20 -0.83 9.93 -11.02
C ALA A 20 0.61 10.45 -11.17
N LEU A 21 1.54 10.04 -10.28
CA LEU A 21 2.94 10.41 -10.37
C LEU A 21 3.59 9.86 -11.65
N VAL A 22 3.36 8.58 -11.96
CA VAL A 22 3.88 7.95 -13.18
C VAL A 22 3.34 8.64 -14.43
N VAL A 23 2.01 8.87 -14.50
CA VAL A 23 1.39 9.55 -15.64
C VAL A 23 1.89 11.00 -15.76
N SER A 24 2.09 11.70 -14.64
CA SER A 24 2.66 13.05 -14.63
C SER A 24 4.09 13.07 -15.14
N ALA A 25 4.94 12.12 -14.72
CA ALA A 25 6.33 12.03 -15.16
C ALA A 25 6.42 11.77 -16.67
N VAL A 26 5.62 10.82 -17.18
CA VAL A 26 5.55 10.52 -18.62
C VAL A 26 4.99 11.71 -19.41
N GLY A 27 3.91 12.31 -18.90
CA GLY A 27 3.30 13.50 -19.52
C GLY A 27 4.28 14.69 -19.58
N PHE A 28 5.02 14.94 -18.52
CA PHE A 28 6.05 15.98 -18.49
C PHE A 28 7.19 15.70 -19.47
N TYR A 29 7.66 14.46 -19.52
CA TYR A 29 8.69 14.05 -20.50
C TYR A 29 8.23 14.26 -21.96
N LEU A 30 7.01 13.82 -22.26
CA LEU A 30 6.44 14.00 -23.59
C LEU A 30 6.21 15.48 -23.93
N TYR A 31 5.73 16.26 -22.96
CA TYR A 31 5.57 17.71 -23.16
C TYR A 31 6.88 18.38 -23.52
N ARG A 32 7.96 18.11 -22.76
CA ARG A 32 9.29 18.62 -23.03
C ARG A 32 9.86 18.17 -24.39
N SER A 33 9.65 16.91 -24.71
CA SER A 33 10.09 16.36 -26.00
C SER A 33 9.41 17.05 -27.19
N VAL A 34 8.10 17.29 -27.08
CA VAL A 34 7.32 18.02 -28.13
C VAL A 34 7.75 19.48 -28.21
N GLU A 35 7.92 20.16 -27.08
CA GLU A 35 8.41 21.54 -27.01
C GLU A 35 9.76 21.69 -27.71
N GLU A 36 10.74 20.85 -27.37
CA GLU A 36 12.07 20.85 -28.00
C GLU A 36 12.01 20.54 -29.49
N ALA A 37 11.20 19.59 -29.90
CA ALA A 37 11.05 19.24 -31.31
C ALA A 37 10.44 20.40 -32.12
N MET A 38 9.43 21.10 -31.56
CA MET A 38 8.82 22.28 -32.20
C MET A 38 9.83 23.43 -32.31
N LEU A 39 10.57 23.71 -31.26
CA LEU A 39 11.60 24.78 -31.27
C LEU A 39 12.68 24.48 -32.30
N ARG A 40 13.22 23.25 -32.32
CA ARG A 40 14.22 22.84 -33.33
C ARG A 40 13.68 22.95 -34.76
N ARG A 41 12.43 22.56 -34.98
CA ARG A 41 11.76 22.70 -36.28
C ARG A 41 11.66 24.17 -36.71
N SER A 42 11.29 25.06 -35.78
CA SER A 42 11.21 26.49 -36.06
C SER A 42 12.59 27.08 -36.36
N ASP A 43 13.65 26.64 -35.63
CA ASP A 43 15.02 27.08 -35.90
C ASP A 43 15.49 26.67 -37.28
N VAL A 44 15.27 25.40 -37.67
CA VAL A 44 15.61 24.90 -39.03
C VAL A 44 14.85 25.68 -40.10
N MET A 45 13.58 25.98 -39.87
CA MET A 45 12.73 26.73 -40.80
C MET A 45 13.20 28.16 -40.96
N VAL A 46 13.51 28.89 -39.88
CA VAL A 46 14.05 30.26 -39.95
C VAL A 46 15.41 30.31 -40.63
N ALA A 47 16.32 29.44 -40.24
CA ALA A 47 17.66 29.35 -40.88
C ALA A 47 17.57 29.00 -42.37
N GLY A 48 16.75 28.01 -42.74
CA GLY A 48 16.55 27.62 -44.12
C GLY A 48 15.90 28.72 -44.97
N ARG A 49 14.98 29.49 -44.40
CA ARG A 49 14.36 30.64 -45.08
C ARG A 49 15.38 31.74 -45.35
N VAL A 50 16.16 32.13 -44.35
CA VAL A 50 17.20 33.14 -44.55
C VAL A 50 18.22 32.69 -45.56
N GLU A 51 18.65 31.40 -45.53
CA GLU A 51 19.57 30.86 -46.55
C GLU A 51 18.99 30.87 -47.96
N HIS A 52 17.70 30.56 -48.11
CA HIS A 52 17.02 30.61 -49.40
C HIS A 52 17.01 32.04 -49.94
N PHE A 53 16.64 33.04 -49.13
CA PHE A 53 16.70 34.44 -49.54
C PHE A 53 18.11 34.91 -49.82
N ARG A 54 19.09 34.48 -49.05
CA ARG A 54 20.53 34.78 -49.26
C ARG A 54 20.96 34.29 -50.65
N ASN A 55 20.63 33.08 -51.04
CA ASN A 55 20.97 32.51 -52.33
C ASN A 55 20.27 33.23 -53.48
N LEU A 56 18.95 33.52 -53.31
CA LEU A 56 18.15 34.29 -54.27
C LEU A 56 18.75 35.66 -54.56
N LEU A 57 19.14 36.40 -53.54
CA LEU A 57 19.71 37.75 -53.66
C LEU A 57 21.13 37.74 -54.21
N ARG A 58 21.92 36.73 -53.90
CA ARG A 58 23.31 36.60 -54.41
C ARG A 58 23.34 36.32 -55.93
N ASP A 59 22.49 35.42 -56.37
CA ASP A 59 22.62 34.82 -57.71
C ASP A 59 21.70 35.41 -58.75
N ASN A 60 20.54 35.99 -58.36
CA ASN A 60 19.48 36.30 -59.36
C ASN A 60 18.93 37.73 -59.32
N LEU A 61 19.35 38.60 -58.38
CA LEU A 61 18.73 39.91 -58.22
C LEU A 61 19.77 41.02 -58.04
N THR A 62 19.44 42.19 -58.60
CA THR A 62 20.18 43.43 -58.35
C THR A 62 19.44 44.32 -57.34
N LEU A 63 20.16 45.21 -56.63
CA LEU A 63 19.54 46.12 -55.71
C LEU A 63 18.47 47.01 -56.34
N ALA A 64 18.65 47.38 -57.62
CA ALA A 64 17.68 48.19 -58.41
C ALA A 64 16.35 47.43 -58.63
N GLU A 65 16.44 46.15 -58.96
CA GLU A 65 15.24 45.29 -59.12
C GLU A 65 14.52 45.04 -57.85
N LEU A 66 15.26 44.89 -56.72
CA LEU A 66 14.71 44.75 -55.40
C LEU A 66 13.91 46.00 -55.00
N LYS A 67 14.48 47.20 -55.20
CA LYS A 67 13.83 48.47 -54.93
C LYS A 67 12.62 48.73 -55.84
N ALA A 68 12.63 48.22 -57.10
CA ALA A 68 11.55 48.39 -58.05
C ALA A 68 10.31 47.52 -57.77
N ARG A 69 10.47 46.35 -57.07
CA ARG A 69 9.39 45.39 -56.87
C ARG A 69 9.29 44.83 -55.43
N PRO A 70 9.18 45.65 -54.40
CA PRO A 70 9.17 45.19 -53.01
C PRO A 70 7.96 44.26 -52.68
N ARG A 71 6.81 44.49 -53.32
CA ARG A 71 5.58 43.70 -53.14
C ARG A 71 5.69 42.23 -53.55
N LEU A 72 6.63 41.90 -54.50
CA LEU A 72 6.84 40.50 -54.85
C LEU A 72 7.36 39.68 -53.67
N PHE A 73 8.23 40.27 -52.82
CA PHE A 73 8.79 39.61 -51.66
C PHE A 73 7.78 39.60 -50.51
N GLU A 74 6.93 40.62 -50.40
CA GLU A 74 5.82 40.66 -49.43
C GLU A 74 4.85 39.50 -49.64
N ASN A 75 4.50 39.19 -50.90
CA ASN A 75 3.59 38.10 -51.25
C ASN A 75 4.24 36.70 -51.10
N MET A 76 5.55 36.54 -51.15
CA MET A 76 6.24 35.25 -50.99
C MET A 76 6.15 34.70 -49.58
N LEU A 77 5.89 35.52 -48.58
CA LEU A 77 5.86 35.12 -47.15
C LEU A 77 4.49 34.75 -46.65
N GLY A 78 3.40 35.08 -47.30
CA GLY A 78 2.00 34.58 -47.15
C GLY A 78 1.46 34.19 -45.77
N ASN A 79 2.18 34.39 -44.67
CA ASN A 79 1.82 33.92 -43.33
C ASN A 79 1.96 35.06 -42.32
N GLU A 80 0.93 35.31 -41.51
CA GLU A 80 0.94 36.33 -40.44
C GLU A 80 1.92 36.09 -39.31
N GLN A 81 2.50 34.91 -39.23
CA GLN A 81 3.48 34.52 -38.20
C GLN A 81 4.92 34.84 -38.61
N ASP A 82 5.18 35.18 -39.84
CA ASP A 82 6.51 35.35 -40.39
C ASP A 82 6.84 36.82 -40.56
N ILE A 83 8.03 37.22 -40.12
CA ILE A 83 8.56 38.56 -40.29
C ILE A 83 9.82 38.45 -41.14
N LEU A 84 9.95 39.30 -42.14
CA LEU A 84 11.14 39.46 -42.92
C LEU A 84 11.41 40.95 -43.13
N LEU A 85 12.58 41.37 -42.70
CA LEU A 85 13.12 42.69 -42.96
C LEU A 85 14.41 42.59 -43.79
N LEU A 86 14.49 43.33 -44.88
CA LEU A 86 15.64 43.38 -45.76
C LEU A 86 16.01 44.85 -46.00
N GLY A 87 17.22 45.23 -45.71
CA GLY A 87 17.67 46.63 -45.88
C GLY A 87 19.17 46.78 -45.65
N GLN A 88 19.66 47.99 -45.81
CA GLN A 88 21.05 48.31 -45.43
C GLN A 88 21.16 48.51 -43.90
N PRO A 89 22.29 48.13 -43.31
CA PRO A 89 22.47 48.33 -41.88
C PRO A 89 22.28 49.78 -41.45
N GLY A 90 21.36 50.04 -40.53
CA GLY A 90 21.08 51.40 -40.03
C GLY A 90 20.12 52.24 -40.86
N GLU A 91 19.63 51.77 -41.99
CA GLU A 91 18.62 52.43 -42.86
C GLU A 91 17.21 51.82 -42.71
N ALA A 92 16.22 52.52 -43.23
CA ALA A 92 14.89 51.93 -43.30
C ALA A 92 14.87 50.70 -44.23
N PRO A 93 14.15 49.63 -43.86
CA PRO A 93 14.12 48.39 -44.66
C PRO A 93 13.53 48.64 -46.06
N ILE A 94 14.18 48.11 -47.07
CA ILE A 94 13.72 48.14 -48.47
C ILE A 94 12.50 47.25 -48.66
N VAL A 95 12.52 46.09 -47.99
CA VAL A 95 11.39 45.16 -47.93
C VAL A 95 11.05 44.94 -46.47
N ALA A 96 9.80 45.13 -46.09
CA ALA A 96 9.34 44.99 -44.71
C ALA A 96 8.04 44.18 -44.69
N VAL A 97 8.17 42.89 -44.48
CA VAL A 97 7.02 42.02 -44.18
C VAL A 97 6.93 41.85 -42.69
N ASN A 98 6.10 42.64 -42.06
CA ASN A 98 5.86 42.63 -40.63
C ASN A 98 4.36 42.93 -40.34
N PRO A 99 3.50 41.96 -40.56
CA PRO A 99 2.05 42.16 -40.47
C PRO A 99 1.56 42.68 -39.14
N ARG A 100 2.28 42.39 -38.07
CA ARG A 100 1.93 42.77 -36.69
C ARG A 100 2.69 43.99 -36.18
N HIS A 101 3.54 44.57 -36.98
CA HIS A 101 4.38 45.73 -36.63
C HIS A 101 5.25 45.50 -35.40
N GLU A 102 5.71 44.26 -35.22
CA GLU A 102 6.54 43.88 -34.07
C GLU A 102 7.93 44.51 -34.15
N ARG A 103 8.44 44.90 -32.98
CA ARG A 103 9.81 45.38 -32.86
C ARG A 103 10.76 44.20 -32.70
N LEU A 104 11.68 44.04 -33.63
CA LEU A 104 12.70 43.02 -33.51
C LEU A 104 13.84 43.50 -32.61
N PRO A 105 14.40 42.64 -31.77
CA PRO A 105 15.56 42.99 -30.94
C PRO A 105 16.81 43.18 -31.80
N SER A 106 17.78 43.94 -31.30
CA SER A 106 19.10 44.05 -31.90
C SER A 106 19.82 42.71 -31.78
N LEU A 107 20.19 42.08 -32.90
CA LEU A 107 20.83 40.76 -32.94
C LEU A 107 22.25 40.89 -33.50
N ARG A 108 23.06 39.91 -33.13
CA ARG A 108 24.36 39.72 -33.80
C ARG A 108 24.11 39.24 -35.22
N VAL A 109 24.58 40.00 -36.18
CA VAL A 109 24.43 39.65 -37.61
C VAL A 109 25.43 38.57 -37.98
N VAL A 110 24.97 37.50 -38.60
CA VAL A 110 25.81 36.42 -39.12
C VAL A 110 26.42 36.87 -40.45
N ALA A 111 27.75 36.85 -40.56
CA ALA A 111 28.47 37.31 -41.76
C ALA A 111 28.08 36.54 -43.05
N ALA A 112 28.18 37.20 -44.19
CA ALA A 112 27.72 36.68 -45.48
C ALA A 112 28.33 35.33 -45.89
N GLY A 113 29.57 35.06 -45.48
CA GLY A 113 30.28 33.79 -45.77
C GLY A 113 30.07 32.68 -44.74
N GLN A 114 29.34 32.96 -43.64
CA GLN A 114 29.13 31.97 -42.58
C GLN A 114 27.87 31.15 -42.83
N ALA A 115 27.97 29.83 -42.65
CA ALA A 115 26.82 28.91 -42.79
C ALA A 115 25.72 29.23 -41.75
N LEU A 116 24.47 29.18 -42.18
CA LEU A 116 23.30 29.40 -41.31
C LEU A 116 22.85 28.07 -40.75
N ASN A 117 23.36 27.75 -39.58
CA ASN A 117 22.91 26.59 -38.79
C ASN A 117 21.77 26.95 -37.85
N PRO A 118 20.93 26.01 -37.42
CA PRO A 118 19.89 26.27 -36.41
C PRO A 118 20.41 26.88 -35.10
N SER A 119 21.71 26.66 -34.78
CA SER A 119 22.34 27.20 -33.57
C SER A 119 22.54 28.72 -33.53
N VAL A 120 22.46 29.40 -34.67
CA VAL A 120 22.58 30.86 -34.77
C VAL A 120 21.21 31.55 -34.69
N VAL A 121 20.14 30.79 -34.57
CA VAL A 121 18.79 31.33 -34.35
C VAL A 121 18.61 31.65 -32.89
N HIS A 122 18.14 32.85 -32.57
CA HIS A 122 17.95 33.35 -31.23
C HIS A 122 16.49 33.28 -30.81
N ALA A 123 16.26 32.95 -29.52
CA ALA A 123 14.95 33.11 -28.89
C ALA A 123 14.74 34.58 -28.50
N ALA A 124 13.57 35.12 -28.79
CA ALA A 124 13.15 36.45 -28.36
C ALA A 124 11.67 36.44 -28.00
N LEU A 125 11.20 37.55 -27.45
CA LEU A 125 9.78 37.77 -27.15
C LEU A 125 9.31 39.03 -27.93
N THR A 126 8.09 38.99 -28.40
CA THR A 126 7.40 40.15 -28.92
C THR A 126 7.07 41.11 -27.79
N HIS A 127 6.60 42.31 -28.10
CA HIS A 127 6.07 43.29 -27.14
C HIS A 127 4.94 42.69 -26.27
N ASP A 128 4.12 41.85 -26.86
CA ASP A 128 3.00 41.16 -26.20
C ASP A 128 3.42 39.88 -25.45
N GLY A 129 4.73 39.61 -25.33
CA GLY A 129 5.26 38.42 -24.63
C GLY A 129 5.13 37.10 -25.43
N ILE A 130 4.84 37.15 -26.72
CA ILE A 130 4.77 35.96 -27.58
C ILE A 130 6.18 35.51 -27.91
N PRO A 131 6.55 34.23 -27.70
CA PRO A 131 7.84 33.71 -28.10
C PRO A 131 8.04 33.76 -29.60
N MET A 132 9.22 34.13 -30.04
CA MET A 132 9.62 34.11 -31.43
C MET A 132 11.05 33.61 -31.60
N ARG A 133 11.33 33.07 -32.80
CA ARG A 133 12.68 32.66 -33.23
C ARG A 133 13.17 33.64 -34.27
N VAL A 134 14.33 34.22 -34.08
CA VAL A 134 14.83 35.32 -34.88
C VAL A 134 16.25 35.06 -35.34
N LEU A 135 16.56 35.42 -36.57
CA LEU A 135 17.89 35.34 -37.16
C LEU A 135 18.19 36.58 -38.01
N ALA A 136 19.33 37.22 -37.77
CA ALA A 136 19.85 38.26 -38.63
C ALA A 136 21.12 37.84 -39.34
N ALA A 137 21.16 38.01 -40.64
CA ALA A 137 22.31 37.60 -41.47
C ALA A 137 22.60 38.66 -42.53
N GLU A 138 23.88 38.75 -42.92
CA GLU A 138 24.36 39.59 -44.03
C GLU A 138 24.30 38.81 -45.33
N VAL A 139 23.95 39.47 -46.39
CA VAL A 139 23.98 38.98 -47.77
C VAL A 139 24.67 39.98 -48.69
N LEU A 140 25.45 39.51 -49.66
CA LEU A 140 26.06 40.34 -50.71
C LEU A 140 25.20 40.25 -51.98
N VAL A 141 24.50 41.32 -52.30
CA VAL A 141 23.66 41.38 -53.53
C VAL A 141 24.53 41.64 -54.73
N GLY A 142 24.45 40.78 -55.75
CA GLY A 142 25.33 40.83 -56.91
C GLY A 142 26.83 40.70 -56.55
N GLY A 143 27.13 40.20 -55.37
CA GLY A 143 28.49 39.97 -54.86
C GLY A 143 29.22 41.23 -54.38
N ARG A 144 28.58 42.40 -54.29
CA ARG A 144 29.21 43.68 -53.98
C ARG A 144 28.57 44.49 -52.87
N GLU A 145 27.25 44.49 -52.76
CA GLU A 145 26.52 45.40 -51.83
C GLU A 145 26.06 44.59 -50.62
N PRO A 146 26.46 44.94 -49.39
CA PRO A 146 26.02 44.26 -48.20
C PRO A 146 24.59 44.71 -47.82
N LEU A 147 23.69 43.74 -47.72
CA LEU A 147 22.34 43.92 -47.15
C LEU A 147 22.20 43.04 -45.93
N GLN A 148 21.38 43.47 -45.00
CA GLN A 148 21.01 42.68 -43.82
C GLN A 148 19.60 42.11 -44.03
N ILE A 149 19.50 40.79 -43.87
CA ILE A 149 18.25 40.05 -43.77
C ILE A 149 17.97 39.75 -42.34
N THR A 150 16.82 40.15 -41.83
CA THR A 150 16.32 39.73 -40.49
C THR A 150 15.02 38.96 -40.70
N ALA A 151 14.99 37.70 -40.31
CA ALA A 151 13.80 36.89 -40.38
C ALA A 151 13.39 36.47 -38.94
N ALA A 152 12.10 36.48 -38.68
CA ALA A 152 11.55 35.99 -37.44
C ALA A 152 10.32 35.11 -37.72
N HIS A 153 10.10 34.16 -36.85
CA HIS A 153 8.91 33.32 -36.80
C HIS A 153 8.28 33.38 -35.40
N LEU A 154 7.00 33.79 -35.38
CA LEU A 154 6.24 33.89 -34.13
C LEU A 154 5.64 32.53 -33.79
N LEU A 155 5.87 32.06 -32.58
CA LEU A 155 5.43 30.73 -32.10
C LEU A 155 3.97 30.76 -31.58
N LEU A 156 3.07 31.43 -32.31
CA LEU A 156 1.65 31.55 -31.91
C LEU A 156 0.90 30.22 -31.99
N GLY A 157 1.11 29.47 -33.08
CA GLY A 157 0.51 28.14 -33.26
C GLY A 157 1.06 27.15 -32.24
N GLU A 158 2.38 27.15 -32.07
CA GLU A 158 3.11 26.26 -31.19
C GLU A 158 2.70 26.44 -29.73
N THR A 159 2.61 27.69 -29.26
CA THR A 159 2.19 27.99 -27.88
C THR A 159 0.76 27.56 -27.59
N ARG A 160 -0.16 27.72 -28.56
CA ARG A 160 -1.54 27.22 -28.44
C ARG A 160 -1.59 25.70 -28.41
N MET A 161 -0.82 25.03 -29.27
CA MET A 161 -0.74 23.55 -29.26
C MET A 161 -0.15 23.03 -27.96
N LEU A 162 0.93 23.63 -27.46
CA LEU A 162 1.52 23.26 -26.18
C LEU A 162 0.57 23.48 -24.99
N ALA A 163 -0.20 24.57 -25.00
CA ALA A 163 -1.22 24.81 -23.96
C ALA A 163 -2.31 23.73 -23.99
N GLN A 164 -2.84 23.38 -25.18
CA GLN A 164 -3.81 22.32 -25.33
C GLN A 164 -3.24 20.95 -24.92
N TYR A 165 -1.98 20.69 -25.23
CA TYR A 165 -1.31 19.46 -24.84
C TYR A 165 -1.14 19.36 -23.32
N ARG A 166 -0.72 20.45 -22.68
CA ARG A 166 -0.65 20.57 -21.21
C ARG A 166 -2.00 20.26 -20.55
N ASP A 167 -3.07 20.87 -21.06
CA ASP A 167 -4.41 20.70 -20.50
C ASP A 167 -4.91 19.25 -20.66
N ARG A 168 -4.56 18.58 -21.78
CA ARG A 168 -4.85 17.15 -21.98
C ARG A 168 -4.04 16.27 -21.02
N VAL A 169 -2.78 16.59 -20.77
CA VAL A 169 -1.95 15.87 -19.80
C VAL A 169 -2.53 16.01 -18.40
N ILE A 170 -2.92 17.22 -18.00
CA ILE A 170 -3.56 17.46 -16.69
C ILE A 170 -4.86 16.64 -16.57
N ALA A 171 -5.71 16.66 -17.60
CA ALA A 171 -6.94 15.86 -17.63
C ALA A 171 -6.65 14.35 -17.52
N ALA A 172 -5.63 13.85 -18.24
CA ALA A 172 -5.21 12.45 -18.16
C ALA A 172 -4.72 12.06 -16.77
N VAL A 173 -3.95 12.93 -16.10
CA VAL A 173 -3.49 12.70 -14.70
C VAL A 173 -4.68 12.63 -13.74
N LEU A 174 -5.63 13.55 -13.86
CA LEU A 174 -6.84 13.56 -13.02
C LEU A 174 -7.70 12.31 -13.26
N LEU A 175 -7.89 11.91 -14.51
CA LEU A 175 -8.62 10.68 -14.85
C LEU A 175 -7.91 9.43 -14.34
N ALA A 176 -6.59 9.36 -14.48
CA ALA A 176 -5.78 8.25 -13.95
C ALA A 176 -5.89 8.17 -12.43
N PHE A 177 -5.81 9.30 -11.73
CA PHE A 177 -5.96 9.36 -10.28
C PHE A 177 -7.34 8.89 -9.83
N LEU A 178 -8.40 9.48 -10.37
CA LEU A 178 -9.78 9.16 -9.99
C LEU A 178 -10.14 7.70 -10.37
N GLY A 179 -9.77 7.28 -11.58
CA GLY A 179 -10.01 5.92 -12.05
C GLY A 179 -9.30 4.87 -11.19
N THR A 180 -8.02 5.10 -10.89
CA THR A 180 -7.25 4.18 -10.03
C THR A 180 -7.76 4.18 -8.59
N ALA A 181 -8.14 5.34 -8.04
CA ALA A 181 -8.73 5.44 -6.71
C ALA A 181 -10.05 4.66 -6.62
N LEU A 182 -10.94 4.85 -7.59
CA LEU A 182 -12.23 4.18 -7.64
C LEU A 182 -12.08 2.66 -7.84
N LEU A 183 -11.30 2.25 -8.84
CA LEU A 183 -11.07 0.82 -9.13
C LEU A 183 -10.35 0.14 -7.97
N GLY A 184 -9.32 0.76 -7.42
CA GLY A 184 -8.59 0.25 -6.26
C GLY A 184 -9.50 0.10 -5.04
N TRP A 185 -10.37 1.07 -4.77
CA TRP A 185 -11.36 0.98 -3.70
C TRP A 185 -12.35 -0.16 -3.92
N LEU A 186 -12.87 -0.32 -5.14
CA LEU A 186 -13.79 -1.40 -5.50
C LEU A 186 -13.13 -2.79 -5.33
N VAL A 187 -11.93 -2.96 -5.88
CA VAL A 187 -11.17 -4.22 -5.79
C VAL A 187 -10.86 -4.57 -4.34
N LEU A 188 -10.33 -3.63 -3.57
CA LEU A 188 -10.02 -3.86 -2.16
C LEU A 188 -11.26 -4.11 -1.31
N ARG A 189 -12.36 -3.41 -1.57
CA ARG A 189 -13.63 -3.63 -0.87
C ARG A 189 -14.20 -5.02 -1.12
N HIS A 190 -14.17 -5.51 -2.37
CA HIS A 190 -14.63 -6.85 -2.72
C HIS A 190 -13.65 -7.94 -2.25
N GLY A 191 -12.36 -7.76 -2.47
CA GLY A 191 -11.33 -8.71 -2.08
C GLY A 191 -11.22 -8.93 -0.57
N LEU A 192 -11.49 -7.90 0.24
CA LEU A 192 -11.47 -8.01 1.71
C LEU A 192 -12.82 -8.39 2.32
N ARG A 193 -13.88 -8.58 1.53
CA ARG A 193 -15.19 -9.00 2.02
C ARG A 193 -15.14 -10.36 2.73
N PRO A 194 -14.51 -11.41 2.18
CA PRO A 194 -14.41 -12.71 2.85
C PRO A 194 -13.74 -12.62 4.22
N LEU A 195 -12.67 -11.84 4.34
CA LEU A 195 -11.97 -11.63 5.60
C LEU A 195 -12.88 -10.98 6.67
N ARG A 196 -13.71 -10.01 6.27
CA ARG A 196 -14.69 -9.39 7.18
C ARG A 196 -15.76 -10.38 7.62
N THR A 197 -16.20 -11.25 6.71
CA THR A 197 -17.17 -12.30 7.03
C THR A 197 -16.59 -13.32 8.02
N LEU A 198 -15.33 -13.72 7.83
CA LEU A 198 -14.62 -14.59 8.77
C LEU A 198 -14.47 -13.94 10.15
N ALA A 199 -14.08 -12.67 10.19
CA ALA A 199 -13.95 -11.91 11.44
C ALA A 199 -15.29 -11.73 12.15
N ALA A 200 -16.37 -11.50 11.42
CA ALA A 200 -17.72 -11.38 11.99
C ALA A 200 -18.17 -12.73 12.59
N LYS A 201 -18.03 -13.83 11.85
CA LYS A 201 -18.33 -15.17 12.37
C LYS A 201 -17.50 -15.53 13.59
N ALA A 202 -16.21 -15.17 13.58
CA ALA A 202 -15.35 -15.37 14.76
C ALA A 202 -15.81 -14.59 15.99
N ALA A 203 -16.37 -13.40 15.80
CA ALA A 203 -16.90 -12.58 16.89
C ALA A 203 -18.24 -13.09 17.48
N GLU A 204 -18.98 -13.91 16.72
CA GLU A 204 -20.23 -14.53 17.14
C GLU A 204 -20.04 -15.84 17.93
N ILE A 205 -18.79 -16.32 18.03
CA ILE A 205 -18.48 -17.56 18.74
C ILE A 205 -18.57 -17.32 20.23
N HIS A 206 -19.46 -18.08 20.88
CA HIS A 206 -19.66 -18.12 22.33
C HIS A 206 -19.41 -19.56 22.84
N PRO A 207 -19.21 -19.75 24.13
CA PRO A 207 -19.04 -21.10 24.71
C PRO A 207 -20.15 -22.09 24.38
N THR A 208 -21.34 -21.57 24.05
CA THR A 208 -22.53 -22.39 23.66
C THR A 208 -22.63 -22.65 22.16
N SER A 209 -21.73 -22.12 21.34
CA SER A 209 -21.74 -22.23 19.87
C SER A 209 -20.38 -22.59 19.28
N LEU A 210 -19.59 -23.36 20.05
CA LEU A 210 -18.26 -23.83 19.63
C LEU A 210 -18.31 -24.86 18.50
N ASP A 211 -19.47 -25.40 18.19
CA ASP A 211 -19.74 -26.31 17.07
C ASP A 211 -19.73 -25.64 15.69
N THR A 212 -19.82 -24.30 15.68
CA THR A 212 -19.79 -23.51 14.43
C THR A 212 -18.44 -23.67 13.73
N ARG A 213 -18.45 -23.98 12.44
CA ARG A 213 -17.25 -24.10 11.60
C ARG A 213 -17.29 -23.09 10.45
N LEU A 214 -16.12 -22.59 10.09
CA LEU A 214 -15.95 -21.76 8.91
C LEU A 214 -15.94 -22.67 7.67
N ASP A 215 -16.65 -22.24 6.63
CA ASP A 215 -16.62 -22.95 5.35
C ASP A 215 -15.31 -22.65 4.62
N VAL A 216 -14.40 -23.63 4.65
CA VAL A 216 -13.07 -23.52 4.03
C VAL A 216 -13.19 -23.51 2.50
N ALA A 217 -14.18 -24.22 1.93
CA ALA A 217 -14.34 -24.31 0.47
C ALA A 217 -14.85 -22.99 -0.13
N ALA A 218 -15.63 -22.22 0.62
CA ALA A 218 -16.11 -20.92 0.21
C ALA A 218 -15.07 -19.80 0.40
N ALA A 219 -13.96 -20.07 1.07
CA ALA A 219 -12.90 -19.09 1.29
C ALA A 219 -11.96 -19.02 0.06
N PRO A 220 -11.49 -17.80 -0.33
CA PRO A 220 -10.40 -17.67 -1.30
C PRO A 220 -9.17 -18.49 -0.91
N ALA A 221 -8.40 -18.94 -1.92
CA ALA A 221 -7.25 -19.83 -1.70
C ALA A 221 -6.26 -19.30 -0.64
N GLU A 222 -6.03 -17.99 -0.64
CA GLU A 222 -5.13 -17.30 0.29
C GLU A 222 -5.64 -17.31 1.74
N LEU A 223 -6.94 -17.53 1.96
CA LEU A 223 -7.59 -17.53 3.27
C LEU A 223 -7.95 -18.94 3.75
N GLN A 224 -7.85 -19.98 2.91
CA GLN A 224 -8.21 -21.35 3.27
C GLN A 224 -7.37 -21.86 4.44
N GLN A 225 -6.06 -21.60 4.43
CA GLN A 225 -5.17 -21.99 5.53
C GLN A 225 -5.55 -21.31 6.84
N VAL A 226 -5.95 -20.03 6.79
CA VAL A 226 -6.42 -19.29 7.98
C VAL A 226 -7.72 -19.89 8.51
N ALA A 227 -8.67 -20.18 7.62
CA ALA A 227 -9.95 -20.81 8.00
C ALA A 227 -9.73 -22.22 8.60
N GLN A 228 -8.83 -23.02 8.04
CA GLN A 228 -8.45 -24.34 8.59
C GLN A 228 -7.84 -24.22 9.99
N SER A 229 -6.85 -23.33 10.15
CA SER A 229 -6.21 -23.11 11.46
C SER A 229 -7.20 -22.64 12.51
N PHE A 230 -8.14 -21.80 12.11
CA PHE A 230 -9.21 -21.31 12.99
C PHE A 230 -10.16 -22.45 13.38
N ASN A 231 -10.59 -23.29 12.45
CA ASN A 231 -11.42 -24.46 12.74
C ASN A 231 -10.72 -25.45 13.69
N ALA A 232 -9.42 -25.69 13.48
CA ALA A 232 -8.62 -26.54 14.38
C ALA A 232 -8.49 -25.94 15.80
N MET A 233 -8.43 -24.61 15.91
CA MET A 233 -8.47 -23.95 17.23
C MET A 233 -9.83 -24.13 17.89
N LEU A 234 -10.94 -23.96 17.16
CA LEU A 234 -12.29 -24.16 17.66
C LEU A 234 -12.50 -25.60 18.13
N GLU A 235 -12.02 -26.60 17.40
CA GLU A 235 -12.08 -28.01 17.77
C GLU A 235 -11.41 -28.27 19.13
N ARG A 236 -10.20 -27.72 19.32
CA ARG A 236 -9.48 -27.84 20.60
C ARG A 236 -10.20 -27.15 21.76
N LEU A 237 -10.83 -25.99 21.49
CA LEU A 237 -11.63 -25.28 22.48
C LEU A 237 -12.90 -26.05 22.85
N ASP A 238 -13.59 -26.63 21.86
CA ASP A 238 -14.79 -27.44 22.07
C ASP A 238 -14.46 -28.68 22.87
N ASP A 239 -13.42 -29.43 22.49
CA ASP A 239 -12.93 -30.60 23.23
C ASP A 239 -12.58 -30.24 24.69
N GLY A 240 -11.87 -29.12 24.88
CA GLY A 240 -11.52 -28.65 26.23
C GLY A 240 -12.75 -28.27 27.05
N TYR A 241 -13.71 -27.58 26.44
CA TYR A 241 -14.95 -27.19 27.13
C TYR A 241 -15.83 -28.40 27.48
N GLN A 242 -15.95 -29.36 26.58
CA GLN A 242 -16.71 -30.61 26.83
C GLN A 242 -16.07 -31.41 27.97
N ARG A 243 -14.73 -31.56 28.01
CA ARG A 243 -14.01 -32.20 29.11
C ARG A 243 -14.25 -31.48 30.44
N LEU A 244 -14.20 -30.15 30.44
CA LEU A 244 -14.47 -29.35 31.65
C LEU A 244 -15.92 -29.54 32.14
N GLN A 245 -16.88 -29.57 31.24
CA GLN A 245 -18.28 -29.78 31.54
C GLN A 245 -18.54 -31.17 32.13
N GLN A 246 -17.97 -32.22 31.48
CA GLN A 246 -18.05 -33.58 31.98
C GLN A 246 -17.42 -33.70 33.37
N PHE A 247 -16.19 -33.19 33.53
CA PHE A 247 -15.50 -33.17 34.81
C PHE A 247 -16.32 -32.50 35.91
N SER A 248 -16.93 -31.36 35.60
CA SER A 248 -17.77 -30.63 36.57
C SER A 248 -19.04 -31.41 36.95
N ALA A 249 -19.65 -32.12 35.99
CA ALA A 249 -20.80 -32.95 36.23
C ALA A 249 -20.47 -34.17 37.10
N ASP A 250 -19.37 -34.86 36.76
CA ASP A 250 -18.88 -36.04 37.51
C ASP A 250 -18.51 -35.63 38.94
N LEU A 251 -17.82 -34.51 39.10
CA LEU A 251 -17.46 -33.95 40.39
C LEU A 251 -18.70 -33.65 41.27
N ALA A 252 -19.69 -32.98 40.66
CA ALA A 252 -20.95 -32.67 41.37
C ALA A 252 -21.67 -33.95 41.85
N HIS A 253 -21.58 -35.02 41.05
CA HIS A 253 -22.19 -36.32 41.42
C HIS A 253 -21.40 -37.00 42.52
N GLU A 254 -20.07 -37.07 42.42
CA GLU A 254 -19.17 -37.66 43.41
C GLU A 254 -19.21 -36.97 44.80
N ILE A 255 -19.43 -35.65 44.84
CA ILE A 255 -19.59 -34.88 46.09
C ILE A 255 -20.99 -35.02 46.67
N ARG A 256 -22.03 -35.10 45.80
CA ARG A 256 -23.43 -35.15 46.27
C ARG A 256 -23.70 -36.38 47.10
N THR A 257 -23.13 -37.54 46.70
CA THR A 257 -23.37 -38.83 47.37
C THR A 257 -22.92 -38.84 48.83
N PRO A 258 -21.65 -38.52 49.19
CA PRO A 258 -21.19 -38.48 50.59
C PRO A 258 -21.91 -37.40 51.41
N ILE A 259 -22.17 -36.23 50.83
CA ILE A 259 -22.95 -35.18 51.52
C ILE A 259 -24.37 -35.69 51.84
N GLY A 260 -24.98 -36.38 50.88
CA GLY A 260 -26.32 -36.99 51.10
C GLY A 260 -26.31 -38.03 52.25
N SER A 261 -25.28 -38.84 52.32
CA SER A 261 -25.08 -39.83 53.40
C SER A 261 -24.94 -39.14 54.76
N LEU A 262 -24.02 -38.16 54.85
CA LEU A 262 -23.83 -37.34 56.07
C LEU A 262 -25.14 -36.68 56.57
N MET A 263 -25.88 -36.08 55.64
CA MET A 263 -27.19 -35.47 55.94
C MET A 263 -28.19 -36.50 56.43
N GLY A 264 -28.23 -37.67 55.74
CA GLY A 264 -29.11 -38.80 56.15
C GLY A 264 -28.79 -39.32 57.55
N HIS A 265 -27.53 -39.58 57.84
CA HIS A 265 -27.09 -39.98 59.17
C HIS A 265 -27.45 -38.97 60.22
N GLY A 266 -27.21 -37.68 60.02
CA GLY A 266 -27.58 -36.61 60.90
C GLY A 266 -29.09 -36.50 61.19
N GLN A 267 -29.93 -36.62 60.10
CA GLN A 267 -31.37 -36.59 60.23
C GLN A 267 -31.93 -37.75 61.04
N VAL A 268 -31.37 -38.95 60.83
CA VAL A 268 -31.81 -40.15 61.55
C VAL A 268 -31.39 -40.02 63.03
N ALA A 269 -30.20 -39.47 63.32
CA ALA A 269 -29.74 -39.26 64.71
C ALA A 269 -30.61 -38.27 65.49
N LEU A 270 -31.15 -37.27 64.80
CA LEU A 270 -32.01 -36.22 65.44
C LEU A 270 -33.48 -36.67 65.69
N ARG A 271 -33.91 -37.76 65.01
CA ARG A 271 -35.31 -38.21 65.14
C ARG A 271 -35.62 -39.08 66.36
N GLN A 272 -34.60 -39.80 66.81
CA GLN A 272 -34.81 -40.73 67.96
C GLN A 272 -33.62 -40.70 68.92
N PRO A 273 -33.78 -40.70 70.20
CA PRO A 273 -32.74 -40.85 71.20
C PRO A 273 -31.95 -42.18 70.94
N ARG A 274 -30.62 -42.16 70.99
CA ARG A 274 -29.71 -43.30 70.75
C ARG A 274 -28.83 -43.51 71.97
N SER A 275 -28.23 -44.70 72.06
CA SER A 275 -27.19 -44.94 73.07
C SER A 275 -25.92 -44.14 72.78
N ASN A 276 -25.07 -43.99 73.76
CA ASN A 276 -23.78 -43.25 73.58
C ASN A 276 -22.89 -43.91 72.59
N GLU A 277 -22.90 -45.25 72.55
CA GLU A 277 -22.16 -46.10 71.63
C GLU A 277 -22.63 -45.89 70.19
N GLU A 278 -23.96 -45.83 69.96
CA GLU A 278 -24.54 -45.55 68.65
C GLU A 278 -24.20 -44.16 68.16
N TYR A 279 -24.16 -43.12 69.00
CA TYR A 279 -23.68 -41.79 68.62
C TYR A 279 -22.22 -41.76 68.28
N GLN A 280 -21.36 -42.49 69.02
CA GLN A 280 -19.91 -42.61 68.72
C GLN A 280 -19.68 -43.27 67.37
N ALA A 281 -20.38 -44.38 67.10
CA ALA A 281 -20.28 -45.07 65.78
C ALA A 281 -20.72 -44.14 64.63
N LEU A 282 -21.78 -43.37 64.81
CA LEU A 282 -22.27 -42.42 63.79
C LEU A 282 -21.31 -41.27 63.53
N ILE A 283 -20.70 -40.73 64.60
CA ILE A 283 -19.66 -39.70 64.50
C ILE A 283 -18.44 -40.26 63.78
N ALA A 284 -18.00 -41.47 64.13
CA ALA A 284 -16.86 -42.11 63.44
C ALA A 284 -17.13 -42.31 61.95
N SER A 285 -18.32 -42.84 61.59
CA SER A 285 -18.73 -42.99 60.18
C SER A 285 -18.81 -41.64 59.46
N ASN A 286 -19.31 -40.61 60.09
CA ASN A 286 -19.29 -39.27 59.49
C ASN A 286 -17.90 -38.70 59.30
N GLN A 287 -16.99 -38.99 60.23
CA GLN A 287 -15.59 -38.58 60.13
C GLN A 287 -14.90 -39.27 58.91
N GLU A 288 -15.12 -40.57 58.72
CA GLU A 288 -14.58 -41.31 57.55
C GLU A 288 -15.05 -40.70 56.25
N GLU A 289 -16.34 -40.34 56.15
CA GLU A 289 -16.90 -39.76 54.95
C GLU A 289 -16.35 -38.33 54.69
N LEU A 290 -16.14 -37.53 55.75
CA LEU A 290 -15.48 -36.22 55.64
C LEU A 290 -14.04 -36.34 55.18
N GLU A 291 -13.28 -37.32 55.70
CA GLU A 291 -11.91 -37.61 55.22
C GLU A 291 -11.89 -38.06 53.78
N ARG A 292 -12.90 -38.83 53.34
CA ARG A 292 -13.04 -39.22 51.93
C ARG A 292 -13.24 -38.01 51.04
N ILE A 293 -14.13 -37.04 51.45
CA ILE A 293 -14.32 -35.79 50.71
C ILE A 293 -13.02 -34.98 50.65
N ALA A 294 -12.29 -34.87 51.79
CA ALA A 294 -11.03 -34.16 51.84
C ALA A 294 -9.99 -34.72 50.86
N ARG A 295 -9.81 -36.07 50.85
CA ARG A 295 -8.93 -36.74 49.90
C ARG A 295 -9.36 -36.52 48.45
N MET A 296 -10.65 -36.50 48.16
CA MET A 296 -11.19 -36.20 46.85
C MET A 296 -10.85 -34.77 46.40
N VAL A 297 -11.04 -33.77 47.28
CA VAL A 297 -10.66 -32.36 47.01
C VAL A 297 -9.16 -32.21 46.74
N GLU A 298 -8.32 -32.87 47.55
CA GLU A 298 -6.85 -32.90 47.32
C GLU A 298 -6.48 -33.48 45.98
N SER A 299 -7.13 -34.60 45.57
CA SER A 299 -6.90 -35.23 44.28
C SER A 299 -7.28 -34.29 43.12
N ILE A 300 -8.39 -33.55 43.24
CA ILE A 300 -8.86 -32.54 42.26
C ILE A 300 -7.85 -31.39 42.15
N LEU A 301 -7.40 -30.86 43.29
CA LEU A 301 -6.40 -29.78 43.32
C LEU A 301 -5.05 -30.26 42.74
N PHE A 302 -4.71 -31.52 42.97
CA PHE A 302 -3.52 -32.12 42.35
C PHE A 302 -3.63 -32.23 40.86
N LEU A 303 -4.76 -32.72 40.34
CA LEU A 303 -5.02 -32.79 38.90
C LEU A 303 -5.05 -31.40 38.22
N ALA A 304 -5.69 -30.41 38.86
CA ALA A 304 -5.71 -29.04 38.35
C ALA A 304 -4.31 -28.40 38.30
N ARG A 305 -3.40 -28.78 39.24
CA ARG A 305 -2.01 -28.33 39.20
C ARG A 305 -1.17 -29.11 38.20
N ALA A 306 -1.44 -30.42 38.02
CA ALA A 306 -0.72 -31.27 37.08
C ALA A 306 -0.99 -30.89 35.61
N ASP A 307 -2.19 -30.39 35.29
CA ASP A 307 -2.51 -29.87 33.96
C ASP A 307 -1.84 -28.52 33.64
N ASP A 308 -1.36 -27.81 34.69
CA ASP A 308 -0.52 -26.63 34.46
C ASP A 308 0.90 -27.07 34.12
N VAL A 309 1.19 -27.25 32.85
CA VAL A 309 2.52 -27.60 32.29
C VAL A 309 3.63 -26.64 32.76
N ARG A 310 3.28 -25.50 33.33
CA ARG A 310 4.20 -24.51 33.92
C ARG A 310 4.49 -24.73 35.43
N ALA A 311 3.71 -25.59 36.11
CA ALA A 311 4.08 -26.00 37.45
C ALA A 311 5.36 -26.81 37.33
N ALA A 312 6.48 -26.20 37.61
CA ALA A 312 7.80 -26.83 37.67
C ALA A 312 7.72 -27.96 38.68
N VAL A 313 7.54 -29.20 38.21
CA VAL A 313 7.74 -30.38 39.03
C VAL A 313 9.22 -30.34 39.40
N GLU A 314 9.52 -30.05 40.65
CA GLU A 314 10.89 -30.17 41.19
C GLU A 314 11.33 -31.62 41.01
N ARG A 315 12.12 -31.84 39.99
CA ARG A 315 12.71 -33.15 39.75
C ARG A 315 13.95 -33.30 40.64
N SER A 316 13.82 -34.01 41.74
CA SER A 316 14.97 -34.44 42.55
C SER A 316 15.44 -35.82 42.08
N ARG A 317 16.74 -36.06 42.19
CA ARG A 317 17.26 -37.40 42.04
C ARG A 317 16.84 -38.21 43.28
N LEU A 318 16.07 -39.24 43.06
CA LEU A 318 15.61 -40.16 44.09
C LEU A 318 16.31 -41.50 43.87
N ASP A 319 16.86 -42.04 44.93
CA ASP A 319 17.30 -43.45 44.98
C ASP A 319 16.05 -44.31 45.24
N LEU A 320 15.57 -44.95 44.20
CA LEU A 320 14.35 -45.76 44.24
C LEU A 320 14.51 -46.94 45.22
N GLY A 321 15.74 -47.49 45.37
CA GLY A 321 16.03 -48.57 46.29
C GLY A 321 15.93 -48.17 47.73
N GLU A 322 16.43 -46.98 48.07
CA GLU A 322 16.34 -46.41 49.41
C GLU A 322 14.88 -46.08 49.79
N GLU A 323 14.12 -45.54 48.86
CA GLU A 323 12.71 -45.19 49.10
C GLU A 323 11.85 -46.42 49.23
N LEU A 324 12.06 -47.47 48.44
CA LEU A 324 11.35 -48.76 48.60
C LEU A 324 11.67 -49.43 49.91
N ARG A 325 12.90 -49.39 50.42
CA ARG A 325 13.24 -49.93 51.73
C ARG A 325 12.56 -49.14 52.83
N ARG A 326 12.53 -47.80 52.76
CA ARG A 326 11.82 -46.95 53.73
C ARG A 326 10.33 -47.25 53.77
N GLN A 327 9.69 -47.52 52.62
CA GLN A 327 8.28 -47.89 52.57
C GLN A 327 8.05 -49.29 53.15
N ALA A 328 8.97 -50.24 52.89
CA ALA A 328 8.89 -51.58 53.49
C ALA A 328 9.00 -51.57 54.99
N GLU A 329 9.98 -50.83 55.57
CA GLU A 329 10.10 -50.61 57.00
C GLU A 329 8.82 -50.00 57.61
N TYR A 330 8.18 -49.03 56.93
CA TYR A 330 6.94 -48.41 57.42
C TYR A 330 5.79 -49.43 57.51
N PHE A 331 5.72 -50.39 56.60
CA PHE A 331 4.66 -51.42 56.55
C PHE A 331 5.02 -52.70 57.26
N GLU A 332 6.24 -52.86 57.77
CA GLU A 332 6.73 -54.10 58.40
C GLU A 332 5.89 -54.51 59.63
N GLY A 333 5.56 -53.57 60.51
CA GLY A 333 4.69 -53.82 61.66
C GLY A 333 3.30 -54.31 61.31
N LEU A 334 2.69 -53.74 60.22
CA LEU A 334 1.38 -54.14 59.71
C LEU A 334 1.43 -55.51 59.04
N ALA A 335 2.54 -55.85 58.38
CA ALA A 335 2.76 -57.13 57.74
C ALA A 335 2.97 -58.24 58.79
N GLU A 336 3.76 -57.99 59.82
CA GLU A 336 3.97 -58.92 60.94
C GLU A 336 2.65 -59.24 61.67
N GLU A 337 1.81 -58.25 61.97
CA GLU A 337 0.50 -58.44 62.58
C GLU A 337 -0.38 -59.41 61.76
N ARG A 338 -0.16 -59.46 60.41
CA ARG A 338 -0.92 -60.30 59.50
C ARG A 338 -0.18 -61.58 59.08
N GLY A 339 1.00 -61.87 59.67
CA GLY A 339 1.84 -63.02 59.38
C GLY A 339 2.43 -63.00 57.97
N LEU A 340 2.64 -61.80 57.41
CA LEU A 340 3.27 -61.58 56.11
C LEU A 340 4.71 -61.08 56.27
N SER A 341 5.63 -61.48 55.39
CA SER A 341 6.98 -60.94 55.31
C SER A 341 7.12 -60.04 54.07
N LEU A 342 7.65 -58.84 54.25
CA LEU A 342 7.98 -57.93 53.17
C LEU A 342 9.46 -58.08 52.83
N ASP A 343 9.79 -58.42 51.57
CA ASP A 343 11.15 -58.49 51.06
C ASP A 343 11.34 -57.52 49.89
N VAL A 344 12.30 -56.61 49.96
CA VAL A 344 12.58 -55.63 48.90
C VAL A 344 13.84 -56.01 48.18
N GLN A 345 13.69 -56.50 46.97
CA GLN A 345 14.80 -56.78 46.05
C GLN A 345 14.99 -55.57 45.11
N VAL A 346 16.14 -54.90 45.21
CA VAL A 346 16.50 -53.73 44.41
C VAL A 346 17.75 -54.03 43.61
#